data_a11e0d8d5dd75a7e472f8239a6a5f985
#
_entry.id   a11e0d8d5dd75a7e472f8239a6a5f985
#
_cell.length_a   1.000
_cell.length_b   1.000
_cell.length_c   1.000
_cell.angle_alpha   90.00
_cell.angle_beta   90.00
_cell.angle_gamma   90.00
#
_symmetry.space_group_name_H-M   'P 1'
#
loop_
_entity.id
_entity.type
_entity.pdbx_description
1 polymer ?
#
loop_
_entity_poly.entity_id
_entity_poly.type
_entity_poly.pdbx_seq_one_letter_code
_entity_poly.pdbx_strand_id
1 'polypeptide(L)'
;MKTFTLSSEGVLARYDYLSRLSPDRWAWEYARRNPDLRRDAEARSDDDVSEMKAPCADIRLLKPRNPQRLAHRWGLMFMPDPDLNGFEADAVWNKHVFPDQVEVNCSPRAPGESCDIWDSTVPICQITHITDLQAREFLLIRGKGCVVQVRCTGVSILGLEPVRMKLTISDLKAYERKLKAQKAALALIEEGSVPEAPLWTKTTQILRDGLVALDCLELGMSRREIAIVLNGKAAVDAEWSDETGTMRDAIRYIIKKAEGLRDGGYLVELLGAQLGFNQRSA
;
A
#
# COMPACT_ATOMS: atom_id res chain seq x y z
N MET A 1 19.48 -23.88 22.37
CA MET A 1 19.36 -22.91 21.30
C MET A 1 19.13 -23.68 20.00
N LYS A 2 17.88 -23.76 19.49
CA LYS A 2 17.59 -24.40 18.19
C LYS A 2 17.87 -23.38 17.11
N THR A 3 18.96 -23.54 16.40
CA THR A 3 19.27 -22.79 15.17
C THR A 3 18.28 -23.21 14.11
N PHE A 4 17.22 -22.43 13.92
CA PHE A 4 16.35 -22.56 12.76
C PHE A 4 17.15 -22.05 11.53
N THR A 5 17.79 -22.94 10.82
CA THR A 5 18.30 -22.69 9.48
C THR A 5 17.11 -22.62 8.53
N LEU A 6 16.39 -21.49 8.50
CA LEU A 6 15.49 -21.19 7.40
C LEU A 6 16.36 -21.06 6.15
N SER A 7 16.09 -21.85 5.10
CA SER A 7 16.72 -21.63 3.80
C SER A 7 16.38 -20.21 3.33
N SER A 8 17.30 -19.56 2.59
CA SER A 8 17.05 -18.23 1.99
C SER A 8 15.72 -18.19 1.22
N GLU A 9 15.39 -19.23 0.49
CA GLU A 9 14.13 -19.40 -0.23
C GLU A 9 12.90 -19.34 0.70
N GLY A 10 12.95 -20.01 1.84
CA GLY A 10 11.84 -20.00 2.82
C GLY A 10 11.63 -18.65 3.49
N VAL A 11 12.68 -17.82 3.62
CA VAL A 11 12.53 -16.44 4.11
C VAL A 11 11.92 -15.56 3.04
N LEU A 12 12.42 -15.62 1.81
CA LEU A 12 11.94 -14.78 0.71
C LEU A 12 10.48 -15.10 0.33
N ALA A 13 10.05 -16.35 0.43
CA ALA A 13 8.67 -16.75 0.15
C ALA A 13 7.63 -16.01 1.02
N ARG A 14 8.00 -15.58 2.24
CA ARG A 14 7.12 -14.76 3.09
C ARG A 14 6.80 -13.39 2.50
N TYR A 15 7.59 -12.93 1.54
CA TYR A 15 7.44 -11.64 0.88
C TYR A 15 6.80 -11.75 -0.51
N ASP A 16 6.38 -12.94 -0.94
CA ASP A 16 5.83 -13.15 -2.28
C ASP A 16 4.53 -12.38 -2.54
N TYR A 17 3.73 -12.14 -1.49
CA TYR A 17 2.54 -11.29 -1.57
C TYR A 17 2.83 -9.88 -2.08
N LEU A 18 4.05 -9.36 -1.83
CA LEU A 18 4.49 -8.03 -2.26
C LEU A 18 4.47 -7.87 -3.78
N SER A 19 4.67 -8.95 -4.55
CA SER A 19 4.70 -8.91 -6.01
C SER A 19 3.41 -8.40 -6.63
N ARG A 20 2.30 -8.46 -5.88
CA ARG A 20 0.95 -8.08 -6.29
C ARG A 20 0.52 -6.72 -5.78
N LEU A 21 1.34 -6.09 -4.94
CA LEU A 21 0.98 -4.82 -4.33
C LEU A 21 1.12 -3.66 -5.32
N SER A 22 0.14 -2.77 -5.29
CA SER A 22 0.19 -1.47 -5.95
C SER A 22 1.19 -0.53 -5.26
N PRO A 23 1.66 0.54 -5.93
CA PRO A 23 2.65 1.46 -5.35
C PRO A 23 2.27 2.04 -3.99
N ASP A 24 1.00 2.32 -3.78
CA ASP A 24 0.47 2.84 -2.51
C ASP A 24 0.52 1.79 -1.39
N ARG A 25 0.38 0.50 -1.73
CA ARG A 25 0.54 -0.61 -0.78
C ARG A 25 2.02 -0.85 -0.48
N TRP A 26 2.90 -0.75 -1.46
CA TRP A 26 4.35 -0.74 -1.24
C TRP A 26 4.78 0.41 -0.32
N ALA A 27 4.20 1.61 -0.50
CA ALA A 27 4.47 2.75 0.38
C ALA A 27 4.10 2.43 1.83
N TRP A 28 2.98 1.74 2.07
CA TRP A 28 2.60 1.30 3.40
C TRP A 28 3.59 0.30 4.00
N GLU A 29 4.08 -0.66 3.21
CA GLU A 29 5.07 -1.63 3.69
C GLU A 29 6.35 -0.96 4.21
N TYR A 30 6.79 0.11 3.57
CA TYR A 30 7.91 0.90 4.08
C TYR A 30 7.53 1.77 5.27
N ALA A 31 6.41 2.48 5.19
CA ALA A 31 5.96 3.40 6.23
C ALA A 31 5.74 2.69 7.58
N ARG A 32 5.08 1.52 7.58
CA ARG A 32 4.77 0.76 8.79
C ARG A 32 6.00 0.24 9.54
N ARG A 33 7.17 0.19 8.88
CA ARG A 33 8.47 -0.17 9.49
C ARG A 33 9.20 1.03 10.09
N ASN A 34 8.65 2.25 9.94
CA ASN A 34 9.25 3.43 10.55
C ASN A 34 8.93 3.44 12.05
N PRO A 35 9.94 3.51 12.95
CA PRO A 35 9.72 3.47 14.39
C PRO A 35 8.92 4.64 14.93
N ASP A 36 9.00 5.81 14.30
CA ASP A 36 8.22 6.97 14.70
C ASP A 36 6.74 6.83 14.30
N LEU A 37 6.45 6.23 13.13
CA LEU A 37 5.08 5.91 12.74
C LEU A 37 4.47 4.88 13.71
N ARG A 38 5.21 3.86 14.08
CA ARG A 38 4.74 2.86 15.05
C ARG A 38 4.43 3.49 16.41
N ARG A 39 5.30 4.38 16.89
CA ARG A 39 5.05 5.15 18.12
C ARG A 39 3.80 6.04 18.02
N ASP A 40 3.59 6.70 16.88
CA ASP A 40 2.37 7.49 16.66
C ASP A 40 1.12 6.61 16.57
N ALA A 41 1.25 5.40 16.04
CA ALA A 41 0.15 4.44 15.99
C ALA A 41 -0.22 3.90 17.40
N GLU A 42 0.76 3.71 18.28
CA GLU A 42 0.52 3.34 19.68
C GLU A 42 -0.21 4.45 20.46
N ALA A 43 0.01 5.72 20.07
CA ALA A 43 -0.64 6.87 20.70
C ALA A 43 -2.08 7.14 20.19
N ARG A 44 -2.58 6.36 19.20
CA ARG A 44 -3.95 6.47 18.72
C ARG A 44 -4.96 6.02 19.78
N SER A 45 -6.16 6.59 19.74
CA SER A 45 -7.30 6.11 20.51
C SER A 45 -8.23 5.27 19.62
N ASP A 46 -8.77 4.17 20.16
CA ASP A 46 -9.77 3.35 19.46
C ASP A 46 -11.06 4.14 19.15
N ASP A 47 -11.33 5.21 19.91
CA ASP A 47 -12.46 6.10 19.67
C ASP A 47 -12.24 7.13 18.56
N ASP A 48 -11.03 7.24 18.00
CA ASP A 48 -10.74 8.23 16.96
C ASP A 48 -11.43 7.95 15.63
N VAL A 49 -11.79 6.69 15.36
CA VAL A 49 -12.46 6.25 14.14
C VAL A 49 -13.68 5.41 14.51
N SER A 50 -14.87 5.80 14.03
CA SER A 50 -16.05 4.95 14.14
C SER A 50 -16.08 3.92 13.03
N GLU A 51 -16.45 2.69 13.37
CA GLU A 51 -16.61 1.59 12.41
C GLU A 51 -18.04 1.05 12.47
N MET A 52 -18.62 0.79 11.29
CA MET A 52 -19.88 0.07 11.13
C MET A 52 -19.75 -0.94 10.00
N LYS A 53 -20.42 -2.09 10.11
CA LYS A 53 -20.51 -3.12 9.06
C LYS A 53 -21.90 -3.10 8.43
N ALA A 54 -21.96 -3.19 7.11
CA ALA A 54 -23.23 -3.35 6.41
C ALA A 54 -23.78 -4.77 6.65
N PRO A 55 -25.09 -4.93 6.88
CA PRO A 55 -25.67 -6.23 7.21
C PRO A 55 -25.75 -7.20 6.02
N CYS A 56 -25.70 -6.70 4.79
CA CYS A 56 -25.99 -7.50 3.58
C CYS A 56 -24.81 -7.66 2.61
N ALA A 57 -23.66 -7.08 2.92
CA ALA A 57 -22.46 -7.16 2.07
C ALA A 57 -21.19 -7.03 2.92
N ASP A 58 -20.05 -7.48 2.38
CA ASP A 58 -18.75 -7.30 3.05
C ASP A 58 -18.24 -5.85 2.88
N ILE A 59 -19.02 -4.91 3.42
CA ILE A 59 -18.76 -3.48 3.39
C ILE A 59 -18.60 -2.97 4.82
N ARG A 60 -17.45 -2.32 5.08
CA ARG A 60 -17.13 -1.61 6.32
C ARG A 60 -17.18 -0.11 6.07
N LEU A 61 -17.79 0.62 6.99
CA LEU A 61 -17.87 2.09 6.95
C LEU A 61 -16.96 2.63 8.05
N LEU A 62 -15.95 3.40 7.67
CA LEU A 62 -15.02 4.06 8.58
C LEU A 62 -15.21 5.57 8.51
N LYS A 63 -15.33 6.21 9.67
CA LYS A 63 -15.42 7.66 9.78
C LYS A 63 -14.58 8.18 10.95
N PRO A 64 -13.52 8.97 10.72
CA PRO A 64 -12.82 9.68 11.77
C PRO A 64 -13.77 10.58 12.56
N ARG A 65 -13.68 10.54 13.88
CA ARG A 65 -14.46 11.41 14.79
C ARG A 65 -13.73 12.70 15.10
N ASN A 66 -12.40 12.64 15.07
CA ASN A 66 -11.50 13.72 15.46
C ASN A 66 -10.47 14.01 14.34
N PRO A 67 -9.85 15.20 14.32
CA PRO A 67 -8.74 15.50 13.42
C PRO A 67 -7.57 14.54 13.62
N GLN A 68 -7.17 13.87 12.58
CA GLN A 68 -6.15 12.80 12.57
C GLN A 68 -4.73 13.38 12.39
N ARG A 69 -4.27 14.27 13.28
CA ARG A 69 -3.01 14.99 13.14
C ARG A 69 -1.79 14.07 13.02
N LEU A 70 -1.73 13.01 13.85
CA LEU A 70 -0.64 12.05 13.81
C LEU A 70 -0.59 11.29 12.46
N ALA A 71 -1.73 10.89 11.91
CA ALA A 71 -1.80 10.23 10.62
C ALA A 71 -1.46 11.19 9.46
N HIS A 72 -1.94 12.44 9.53
CA HIS A 72 -1.75 13.41 8.46
C HIS A 72 -0.27 13.72 8.20
N ARG A 73 0.58 13.74 9.22
CA ARG A 73 2.04 13.94 9.03
C ARG A 73 2.70 12.85 8.22
N TRP A 74 2.10 11.65 8.18
CA TRP A 74 2.55 10.52 7.37
C TRP A 74 1.88 10.48 5.99
N GLY A 75 0.98 11.41 5.69
CA GLY A 75 0.19 11.45 4.47
C GLY A 75 -1.04 10.54 4.49
N LEU A 76 -1.37 9.97 5.64
CA LEU A 76 -2.51 9.08 5.83
C LEU A 76 -3.76 9.86 6.26
N MET A 77 -4.94 9.33 5.98
CA MET A 77 -6.22 9.93 6.41
C MET A 77 -6.54 9.63 7.87
N PHE A 78 -6.19 8.45 8.35
CA PHE A 78 -6.21 8.00 9.74
C PHE A 78 -5.09 6.99 9.94
N MET A 79 -4.75 6.71 11.21
CA MET A 79 -3.64 5.83 11.52
C MET A 79 -4.08 4.37 11.43
N PRO A 80 -3.57 3.59 10.46
CA PRO A 80 -3.82 2.16 10.39
C PRO A 80 -3.05 1.40 11.46
N ASP A 81 -3.37 0.13 11.64
CA ASP A 81 -2.57 -0.77 12.45
C ASP A 81 -1.25 -1.12 11.72
N PRO A 82 -0.07 -0.77 12.27
CA PRO A 82 1.21 -1.03 11.62
C PRO A 82 1.60 -2.52 11.61
N ASP A 83 0.93 -3.38 12.36
CA ASP A 83 1.17 -4.82 12.32
C ASP A 83 0.50 -5.49 11.11
N LEU A 84 -0.49 -4.84 10.51
CA LEU A 84 -1.14 -5.30 9.29
C LEU A 84 -0.30 -4.96 8.05
N ASN A 85 -0.19 -5.91 7.14
CA ASN A 85 0.56 -5.75 5.88
C ASN A 85 -0.20 -4.89 4.85
N GLY A 86 0.44 -4.63 3.70
CA GLY A 86 -0.12 -3.77 2.66
C GLY A 86 -1.42 -4.27 2.04
N PHE A 87 -1.73 -5.55 2.17
CA PHE A 87 -2.99 -6.12 1.71
C PHE A 87 -4.11 -5.98 2.75
N GLU A 88 -3.78 -6.11 4.03
CA GLU A 88 -4.73 -6.15 5.14
C GLU A 88 -5.05 -4.75 5.69
N ALA A 89 -4.05 -3.87 5.75
CA ALA A 89 -4.18 -2.56 6.38
C ALA A 89 -5.16 -1.63 5.65
N ASP A 90 -5.93 -0.88 6.42
CA ASP A 90 -6.77 0.21 5.89
C ASP A 90 -5.95 1.50 5.66
N ALA A 91 -4.76 1.38 5.10
CA ALA A 91 -3.92 2.54 4.79
C ALA A 91 -4.51 3.35 3.63
N VAL A 92 -5.06 4.51 3.93
CA VAL A 92 -5.67 5.42 2.94
C VAL A 92 -4.86 6.71 2.88
N TRP A 93 -4.33 6.98 1.70
CA TRP A 93 -3.45 8.11 1.46
C TRP A 93 -4.22 9.36 1.06
N ASN A 94 -3.81 10.50 1.59
CA ASN A 94 -4.33 11.79 1.16
C ASN A 94 -4.01 12.09 -0.30
N LYS A 95 -4.90 12.80 -1.00
CA LYS A 95 -4.69 13.18 -2.41
C LYS A 95 -3.40 13.95 -2.65
N HIS A 96 -2.95 14.75 -1.69
CA HIS A 96 -1.73 15.55 -1.82
C HIS A 96 -0.46 14.70 -1.90
N VAL A 97 -0.45 13.54 -1.24
CA VAL A 97 0.69 12.62 -1.27
C VAL A 97 0.53 11.50 -2.29
N PHE A 98 -0.72 11.14 -2.61
CA PHE A 98 -1.04 10.15 -3.64
C PHE A 98 -1.94 10.77 -4.72
N PRO A 99 -1.40 11.60 -5.62
CA PRO A 99 -2.16 12.29 -6.65
C PRO A 99 -2.69 11.36 -7.75
N ASP A 100 -2.04 10.21 -7.95
CA ASP A 100 -2.36 9.26 -9.03
C ASP A 100 -3.36 8.15 -8.61
N GLN A 101 -4.06 8.33 -7.48
CA GLN A 101 -5.11 7.41 -7.05
C GLN A 101 -6.24 7.32 -8.09
N VAL A 102 -6.93 6.19 -8.11
CA VAL A 102 -8.12 6.00 -8.95
C VAL A 102 -9.20 7.01 -8.54
N GLU A 103 -9.81 7.69 -9.50
CA GLU A 103 -10.91 8.61 -9.25
C GLU A 103 -12.18 8.12 -9.96
N VAL A 104 -13.30 8.18 -9.27
CA VAL A 104 -14.63 7.97 -9.82
C VAL A 104 -15.49 9.20 -9.60
N ASN A 105 -16.31 9.54 -10.60
CA ASN A 105 -17.37 10.52 -10.44
C ASN A 105 -18.70 9.79 -10.25
N CYS A 106 -19.36 10.09 -9.13
CA CYS A 106 -20.64 9.55 -8.75
C CYS A 106 -21.76 10.49 -9.17
N SER A 107 -22.74 9.97 -9.91
CA SER A 107 -23.93 10.68 -10.35
C SER A 107 -25.18 9.86 -10.02
N PRO A 108 -26.39 10.47 -9.93
CA PRO A 108 -27.60 9.70 -9.76
C PRO A 108 -27.76 8.65 -10.87
N ARG A 109 -28.21 7.46 -10.52
CA ARG A 109 -28.45 6.35 -11.44
C ARG A 109 -29.94 6.27 -11.77
N ALA A 110 -30.27 6.27 -13.07
CA ALA A 110 -31.64 6.08 -13.51
C ALA A 110 -32.12 4.65 -13.22
N PRO A 111 -33.43 4.44 -13.02
CA PRO A 111 -34.00 3.10 -12.87
C PRO A 111 -33.64 2.20 -14.06
N GLY A 112 -33.13 1.00 -13.78
CA GLY A 112 -32.70 0.03 -14.79
C GLY A 112 -31.31 0.27 -15.39
N GLU A 113 -30.61 1.35 -15.02
CA GLU A 113 -29.21 1.59 -15.40
C GLU A 113 -28.26 0.78 -14.49
N SER A 114 -27.27 0.08 -15.09
CA SER A 114 -26.24 -0.63 -14.33
C SER A 114 -25.09 0.28 -13.91
N CYS A 115 -24.38 -0.12 -12.87
CA CYS A 115 -23.10 0.48 -12.48
C CYS A 115 -22.03 -0.61 -12.48
N ASP A 116 -21.34 -0.78 -13.60
CA ASP A 116 -20.42 -1.89 -13.83
C ASP A 116 -19.36 -2.03 -12.72
N ILE A 117 -18.81 -0.90 -12.24
CA ILE A 117 -17.79 -0.93 -11.18
C ILE A 117 -18.39 -1.46 -9.88
N TRP A 118 -19.55 -0.95 -9.46
CA TRP A 118 -20.14 -1.31 -8.18
C TRP A 118 -20.81 -2.67 -8.23
N ASP A 119 -21.64 -2.88 -9.24
CA ASP A 119 -22.41 -4.12 -9.38
C ASP A 119 -21.49 -5.34 -9.57
N SER A 120 -20.30 -5.15 -10.16
CA SER A 120 -19.31 -6.22 -10.34
C SER A 120 -18.41 -6.45 -9.14
N THR A 121 -18.11 -5.43 -8.33
CA THR A 121 -17.16 -5.54 -7.20
C THR A 121 -17.82 -5.94 -5.89
N VAL A 122 -19.01 -5.43 -5.59
CA VAL A 122 -19.71 -5.71 -4.31
C VAL A 122 -19.89 -7.20 -4.02
N PRO A 123 -20.23 -8.07 -5.00
CA PRO A 123 -20.43 -9.49 -4.71
C PRO A 123 -19.16 -10.28 -4.39
N ILE A 124 -17.97 -9.79 -4.80
CA ILE A 124 -16.72 -10.56 -4.80
C ILE A 124 -15.57 -9.91 -4.06
N CYS A 125 -15.73 -8.66 -3.62
CA CYS A 125 -14.69 -7.88 -2.98
C CYS A 125 -15.10 -7.46 -1.57
N GLN A 126 -14.11 -7.32 -0.69
CA GLN A 126 -14.27 -6.56 0.56
C GLN A 126 -14.14 -5.08 0.24
N ILE A 127 -15.07 -4.28 0.74
CA ILE A 127 -15.08 -2.84 0.52
C ILE A 127 -15.02 -2.13 1.86
N THR A 128 -14.00 -1.30 2.05
CA THR A 128 -13.96 -0.34 3.14
C THR A 128 -14.28 1.04 2.58
N HIS A 129 -15.42 1.59 2.97
CA HIS A 129 -15.83 2.95 2.65
C HIS A 129 -15.35 3.89 3.75
N ILE A 130 -14.67 4.95 3.37
CA ILE A 130 -14.12 5.94 4.28
C ILE A 130 -14.72 7.32 3.96
N THR A 131 -15.29 7.98 4.97
CA THR A 131 -15.71 9.38 4.88
C THR A 131 -14.83 10.21 5.80
N ASP A 132 -14.13 11.19 5.28
CA ASP A 132 -13.32 12.08 6.12
C ASP A 132 -14.15 13.17 6.81
N LEU A 133 -13.49 14.02 7.62
CA LEU A 133 -14.16 15.12 8.34
C LEU A 133 -14.75 16.20 7.41
N GLN A 134 -14.32 16.27 6.15
CA GLN A 134 -14.83 17.17 5.13
C GLN A 134 -15.90 16.49 4.25
N ALA A 135 -16.43 15.34 4.66
CA ALA A 135 -17.38 14.52 3.91
C ALA A 135 -16.87 14.07 2.52
N ARG A 136 -15.55 14.00 2.31
CA ARG A 136 -14.97 13.40 1.10
C ARG A 136 -14.96 11.89 1.28
N GLU A 137 -15.30 11.18 0.21
CA GLU A 137 -15.50 9.74 0.24
C GLU A 137 -14.40 9.01 -0.51
N PHE A 138 -13.97 7.88 0.06
CA PHE A 138 -12.95 7.01 -0.49
C PHE A 138 -13.39 5.56 -0.32
N LEU A 139 -12.93 4.70 -1.21
CA LEU A 139 -13.10 3.25 -1.11
C LEU A 139 -11.74 2.58 -1.08
N LEU A 140 -11.58 1.59 -0.22
CA LEU A 140 -10.58 0.55 -0.39
C LEU A 140 -11.32 -0.71 -0.84
N ILE A 141 -11.02 -1.14 -2.05
CA ILE A 141 -11.62 -2.33 -2.65
C ILE A 141 -10.54 -3.42 -2.64
N ARG A 142 -10.81 -4.51 -1.90
CA ARG A 142 -9.92 -5.68 -1.79
C ARG A 142 -10.53 -6.86 -2.48
N GLY A 143 -9.82 -7.43 -3.42
CA GLY A 143 -10.24 -8.63 -4.13
C GLY A 143 -9.16 -9.18 -5.04
N LYS A 144 -9.25 -10.46 -5.39
CA LYS A 144 -8.34 -11.14 -6.33
C LYS A 144 -6.84 -10.89 -6.07
N GLY A 145 -6.45 -10.79 -4.79
CA GLY A 145 -5.05 -10.55 -4.40
C GLY A 145 -4.53 -9.13 -4.63
N CYS A 146 -5.40 -8.15 -4.86
CA CYS A 146 -5.03 -6.74 -4.97
C CYS A 146 -5.90 -5.83 -4.09
N VAL A 147 -5.42 -4.62 -3.83
CA VAL A 147 -6.13 -3.57 -3.12
C VAL A 147 -6.05 -2.30 -3.94
N VAL A 148 -7.19 -1.65 -4.12
CA VAL A 148 -7.27 -0.39 -4.87
C VAL A 148 -7.89 0.68 -4.01
N GLN A 149 -7.20 1.79 -3.86
CA GLN A 149 -7.76 3.01 -3.29
C GLN A 149 -8.46 3.82 -4.38
N VAL A 150 -9.75 4.12 -4.15
CA VAL A 150 -10.59 4.90 -5.04
C VAL A 150 -11.06 6.16 -4.33
N ARG A 151 -10.93 7.31 -4.96
CA ARG A 151 -11.52 8.57 -4.51
C ARG A 151 -12.86 8.78 -5.22
N CYS A 152 -13.91 9.01 -4.43
CA CYS A 152 -15.23 9.33 -4.95
C CYS A 152 -15.43 10.86 -5.01
N THR A 153 -16.03 11.32 -6.10
CA THR A 153 -16.41 12.72 -6.31
C THR A 153 -17.85 12.78 -6.81
N GLY A 154 -18.50 13.95 -6.77
CA GLY A 154 -19.90 14.09 -7.18
C GLY A 154 -20.86 13.85 -6.02
N VAL A 155 -21.95 13.11 -6.24
CA VAL A 155 -22.94 12.81 -5.20
C VAL A 155 -22.41 11.76 -4.24
N SER A 156 -22.85 11.82 -2.97
CA SER A 156 -22.45 10.84 -1.96
C SER A 156 -22.96 9.44 -2.32
N ILE A 157 -22.09 8.43 -2.14
CA ILE A 157 -22.46 7.02 -2.29
C ILE A 157 -23.21 6.46 -1.09
N LEU A 158 -23.28 7.19 0.02
CA LEU A 158 -24.08 6.88 1.19
C LEU A 158 -25.47 7.50 1.14
N GLY A 159 -25.83 8.17 0.02
CA GLY A 159 -27.19 8.70 -0.19
C GLY A 159 -28.24 7.60 -0.28
N LEU A 160 -29.51 8.01 -0.19
CA LEU A 160 -30.66 7.08 -0.33
C LEU A 160 -30.90 6.67 -1.81
N GLU A 161 -30.37 7.44 -2.74
CA GLU A 161 -30.57 7.19 -4.17
C GLU A 161 -29.42 6.36 -4.76
N PRO A 162 -29.72 5.41 -5.66
CA PRO A 162 -28.70 4.66 -6.36
C PRO A 162 -27.75 5.59 -7.15
N VAL A 163 -26.45 5.28 -7.15
CA VAL A 163 -25.44 6.06 -7.84
C VAL A 163 -24.81 5.26 -8.99
N ARG A 164 -24.39 5.98 -10.00
CA ARG A 164 -23.55 5.47 -11.07
C ARG A 164 -22.15 6.02 -10.89
N MET A 165 -21.14 5.14 -10.89
CA MET A 165 -19.74 5.48 -10.80
C MET A 165 -19.09 5.44 -12.18
N LYS A 166 -18.45 6.52 -12.58
CA LYS A 166 -17.67 6.60 -13.82
C LYS A 166 -16.20 6.85 -13.48
N LEU A 167 -15.30 6.04 -14.04
CA LEU A 167 -13.87 6.30 -13.96
C LEU A 167 -13.55 7.64 -14.63
N THR A 168 -12.77 8.48 -13.93
CA THR A 168 -12.41 9.80 -14.40
C THR A 168 -10.91 10.03 -14.28
N ILE A 169 -10.37 10.85 -15.17
CA ILE A 169 -9.02 11.39 -15.08
C ILE A 169 -9.18 12.91 -15.05
N SER A 170 -9.08 13.46 -13.85
CA SER A 170 -9.35 14.90 -13.61
C SER A 170 -8.21 15.83 -13.99
N ASP A 171 -7.01 15.31 -14.27
CA ASP A 171 -5.81 16.08 -14.58
C ASP A 171 -4.97 15.37 -15.65
N LEU A 172 -4.59 16.11 -16.69
CA LEU A 172 -3.73 15.57 -17.76
C LEU A 172 -2.28 15.37 -17.31
N LYS A 173 -1.85 16.03 -16.23
CA LYS A 173 -0.55 15.75 -15.63
C LYS A 173 -0.53 14.30 -15.14
N ALA A 174 0.54 13.60 -15.49
CA ALA A 174 0.70 12.18 -15.16
C ALA A 174 -0.42 11.25 -15.70
N TYR A 175 -1.04 11.62 -16.84
CA TYR A 175 -2.11 10.86 -17.51
C TYR A 175 -1.80 9.35 -17.60
N GLU A 176 -0.61 8.99 -18.06
CA GLU A 176 -0.22 7.57 -18.22
C GLU A 176 -0.16 6.82 -16.88
N ARG A 177 0.33 7.47 -15.80
CA ARG A 177 0.35 6.85 -14.46
C ARG A 177 -1.07 6.64 -13.94
N LYS A 178 -1.95 7.64 -14.11
CA LYS A 178 -3.36 7.54 -13.74
C LYS A 178 -4.10 6.48 -14.55
N LEU A 179 -3.84 6.40 -15.85
CA LEU A 179 -4.40 5.37 -16.71
C LEU A 179 -3.92 3.96 -16.28
N LYS A 180 -2.64 3.82 -15.91
CA LYS A 180 -2.12 2.56 -15.38
C LYS A 180 -2.80 2.17 -14.07
N ALA A 181 -3.02 3.12 -13.16
CA ALA A 181 -3.75 2.89 -11.91
C ALA A 181 -5.19 2.44 -12.16
N GLN A 182 -5.90 3.08 -13.10
CA GLN A 182 -7.25 2.67 -13.51
C GLN A 182 -7.28 1.27 -14.14
N LYS A 183 -6.31 0.95 -15.01
CA LYS A 183 -6.19 -0.40 -15.57
C LYS A 183 -5.96 -1.46 -14.48
N ALA A 184 -5.14 -1.15 -13.49
CA ALA A 184 -4.94 -2.05 -12.35
C ALA A 184 -6.24 -2.23 -11.53
N ALA A 185 -7.07 -1.20 -11.41
CA ALA A 185 -8.38 -1.30 -10.76
C ALA A 185 -9.34 -2.21 -11.55
N LEU A 186 -9.28 -2.19 -12.88
CA LEU A 186 -10.10 -3.09 -13.72
C LEU A 186 -9.77 -4.58 -13.47
N ALA A 187 -8.55 -4.91 -13.07
CA ALA A 187 -8.17 -6.29 -12.73
C ALA A 187 -8.99 -6.88 -11.56
N LEU A 188 -9.64 -6.04 -10.73
CA LEU A 188 -10.60 -6.50 -9.72
C LEU A 188 -11.86 -7.08 -10.34
N ILE A 189 -12.25 -6.60 -11.52
CA ILE A 189 -13.52 -6.91 -12.19
C ILE A 189 -13.33 -7.97 -13.27
N GLU A 190 -12.14 -7.99 -13.92
CA GLU A 190 -11.85 -8.92 -15.01
C GLU A 190 -11.90 -10.38 -14.53
N GLU A 191 -12.49 -11.25 -15.33
CA GLU A 191 -12.46 -12.68 -15.15
C GLU A 191 -11.06 -13.22 -15.46
N GLY A 192 -10.26 -13.43 -14.42
CA GLY A 192 -8.90 -13.96 -14.54
C GLY A 192 -8.48 -14.65 -13.24
N SER A 193 -7.72 -15.73 -13.35
CA SER A 193 -7.08 -16.33 -12.19
C SER A 193 -5.93 -15.45 -11.73
N VAL A 194 -5.80 -15.31 -10.40
CA VAL A 194 -4.59 -14.70 -9.81
C VAL A 194 -3.40 -15.59 -10.22
N PRO A 195 -2.29 -15.04 -10.76
CA PRO A 195 -1.12 -15.83 -11.07
C PRO A 195 -0.65 -16.63 -9.85
N GLU A 196 -0.38 -17.92 -10.03
CA GLU A 196 0.11 -18.79 -8.94
C GLU A 196 1.50 -18.37 -8.46
N ALA A 197 2.36 -17.99 -9.39
CA ALA A 197 3.72 -17.55 -9.10
C ALA A 197 3.82 -16.02 -8.98
N PRO A 198 4.67 -15.50 -8.07
CA PRO A 198 4.92 -14.08 -7.94
C PRO A 198 5.62 -13.53 -9.19
N LEU A 199 5.11 -12.39 -9.70
CA LEU A 199 5.68 -11.69 -10.85
C LEU A 199 6.61 -10.58 -10.38
N TRP A 200 7.94 -10.83 -10.44
CA TRP A 200 8.94 -9.88 -10.03
C TRP A 200 9.56 -9.12 -11.21
N THR A 201 9.56 -7.80 -11.14
CA THR A 201 10.42 -6.94 -11.97
C THR A 201 11.70 -6.62 -11.21
N LYS A 202 12.75 -6.15 -11.91
CA LYS A 202 13.98 -5.69 -11.24
C LYS A 202 13.70 -4.65 -10.16
N THR A 203 12.79 -3.72 -10.42
CA THR A 203 12.41 -2.67 -9.47
C THR A 203 11.74 -3.26 -8.23
N THR A 204 10.75 -4.12 -8.40
CA THR A 204 10.04 -4.72 -7.27
C THR A 204 10.89 -5.72 -6.49
N GLN A 205 11.87 -6.37 -7.14
CA GLN A 205 12.89 -7.16 -6.44
C GLN A 205 13.74 -6.30 -5.50
N ILE A 206 14.26 -5.16 -5.98
CA ILE A 206 15.04 -4.22 -5.14
C ILE A 206 14.19 -3.73 -3.96
N LEU A 207 12.92 -3.42 -4.19
CA LEU A 207 12.01 -3.01 -3.11
C LEU A 207 11.79 -4.15 -2.11
N ARG A 208 11.53 -5.39 -2.56
CA ARG A 208 11.41 -6.56 -1.68
C ARG A 208 12.67 -6.77 -0.85
N ASP A 209 13.82 -6.79 -1.51
CA ASP A 209 15.11 -7.02 -0.87
C ASP A 209 15.42 -5.93 0.18
N GLY A 210 14.97 -4.71 -0.09
CA GLY A 210 15.01 -3.61 0.87
C GLY A 210 14.18 -3.86 2.13
N LEU A 211 12.94 -4.36 1.99
CA LEU A 211 12.10 -4.71 3.15
C LEU A 211 12.70 -5.88 3.94
N VAL A 212 13.18 -6.91 3.25
CA VAL A 212 13.90 -8.03 3.89
C VAL A 212 15.11 -7.52 4.67
N ALA A 213 15.88 -6.60 4.07
CA ALA A 213 17.06 -6.02 4.74
C ALA A 213 16.68 -5.21 5.99
N LEU A 214 15.58 -4.43 5.95
CA LEU A 214 15.09 -3.71 7.13
C LEU A 214 14.68 -4.66 8.26
N ASP A 215 13.92 -5.70 7.94
CA ASP A 215 13.47 -6.68 8.92
C ASP A 215 14.67 -7.47 9.52
N CYS A 216 15.68 -7.78 8.70
CA CYS A 216 16.93 -8.39 9.18
C CYS A 216 17.74 -7.44 10.09
N LEU A 217 17.79 -6.15 9.79
CA LEU A 217 18.45 -5.14 10.63
C LEU A 217 17.75 -4.99 11.97
N GLU A 218 16.43 -5.02 12.00
CA GLU A 218 15.63 -4.97 13.23
C GLU A 218 15.94 -6.19 14.13
N LEU A 219 16.23 -7.35 13.51
CA LEU A 219 16.71 -8.56 14.23
C LEU A 219 18.19 -8.50 14.62
N GLY A 220 18.90 -7.40 14.35
CA GLY A 220 20.33 -7.23 14.69
C GLY A 220 21.28 -7.98 13.78
N MET A 221 20.85 -8.41 12.58
CA MET A 221 21.69 -9.15 11.64
C MET A 221 22.76 -8.25 11.00
N SER A 222 23.96 -8.81 10.80
CA SER A 222 25.05 -8.16 10.08
C SER A 222 24.77 -8.08 8.57
N ARG A 223 25.46 -7.18 7.86
CA ARG A 223 25.36 -7.06 6.38
C ARG A 223 25.69 -8.37 5.65
N ARG A 224 26.61 -9.18 6.19
CA ARG A 224 26.93 -10.49 5.59
C ARG A 224 25.80 -11.47 5.76
N GLU A 225 25.14 -11.49 6.92
CA GLU A 225 23.96 -12.33 7.17
C GLU A 225 22.78 -11.91 6.30
N ILE A 226 22.55 -10.61 6.11
CA ILE A 226 21.57 -10.08 5.15
C ILE A 226 21.88 -10.56 3.73
N ALA A 227 23.16 -10.49 3.31
CA ALA A 227 23.56 -11.01 2.02
C ALA A 227 23.25 -12.51 1.86
N ILE A 228 23.46 -13.32 2.92
CA ILE A 228 23.13 -14.75 2.92
C ILE A 228 21.63 -14.97 2.75
N VAL A 229 20.79 -14.16 3.42
CA VAL A 229 19.33 -14.24 3.27
C VAL A 229 18.89 -13.91 1.85
N LEU A 230 19.49 -12.91 1.22
CA LEU A 230 19.09 -12.43 -0.12
C LEU A 230 19.66 -13.31 -1.26
N ASN A 231 20.91 -13.75 -1.15
CA ASN A 231 21.65 -14.38 -2.26
C ASN A 231 21.99 -15.85 -2.00
N GLY A 232 21.76 -16.34 -0.78
CA GLY A 232 22.16 -17.67 -0.37
C GLY A 232 23.63 -17.75 0.07
N LYS A 233 23.89 -18.72 0.97
CA LYS A 233 25.23 -18.87 1.62
C LYS A 233 26.34 -19.16 0.62
N ALA A 234 26.10 -20.01 -0.38
CA ALA A 234 27.13 -20.39 -1.35
C ALA A 234 27.63 -19.20 -2.19
N ALA A 235 26.73 -18.34 -2.67
CA ALA A 235 27.08 -17.14 -3.41
C ALA A 235 27.87 -16.15 -2.54
N VAL A 236 27.43 -15.96 -1.28
CA VAL A 236 28.12 -15.06 -0.36
C VAL A 236 29.50 -15.58 0.01
N ASP A 237 29.67 -16.88 0.28
CA ASP A 237 30.98 -17.45 0.58
C ASP A 237 31.97 -17.32 -0.61
N ALA A 238 31.48 -17.33 -1.84
CA ALA A 238 32.30 -17.15 -3.04
C ALA A 238 32.68 -15.69 -3.31
N GLU A 239 31.78 -14.73 -3.08
CA GLU A 239 31.94 -13.35 -3.59
C GLU A 239 32.14 -12.30 -2.47
N TRP A 240 31.86 -12.62 -1.20
CA TRP A 240 31.91 -11.62 -0.12
C TRP A 240 33.29 -11.00 0.11
N SER A 241 34.34 -11.79 -0.09
CA SER A 241 35.73 -11.37 0.11
C SER A 241 36.43 -10.94 -1.18
N ASP A 242 35.68 -10.86 -2.31
CA ASP A 242 36.24 -10.41 -3.58
C ASP A 242 36.76 -8.97 -3.47
N GLU A 243 37.90 -8.71 -4.10
CA GLU A 243 38.58 -7.40 -4.11
C GLU A 243 37.71 -6.32 -4.72
N THR A 244 36.84 -6.67 -5.69
CA THR A 244 35.90 -5.72 -6.32
C THR A 244 34.88 -5.16 -5.35
N GLY A 245 34.55 -5.88 -4.28
CA GLY A 245 33.54 -5.47 -3.30
C GLY A 245 32.10 -5.36 -3.81
N THR A 246 31.84 -5.82 -5.03
CA THR A 246 30.56 -5.64 -5.74
C THR A 246 29.36 -6.10 -4.90
N MET A 247 29.42 -7.28 -4.30
CA MET A 247 28.33 -7.78 -3.46
C MET A 247 28.13 -6.91 -2.21
N ARG A 248 29.21 -6.49 -1.56
CA ARG A 248 29.15 -5.64 -0.35
C ARG A 248 28.53 -4.28 -0.67
N ASP A 249 28.85 -3.72 -1.84
CA ASP A 249 28.30 -2.44 -2.29
C ASP A 249 26.84 -2.56 -2.69
N ALA A 250 26.44 -3.67 -3.32
CA ALA A 250 25.05 -3.96 -3.62
C ALA A 250 24.20 -4.03 -2.34
N ILE A 251 24.65 -4.76 -1.32
CA ILE A 251 23.96 -4.84 -0.03
C ILE A 251 23.90 -3.47 0.66
N ARG A 252 24.98 -2.69 0.63
CA ARG A 252 24.99 -1.33 1.19
C ARG A 252 23.97 -0.43 0.49
N TYR A 253 23.89 -0.53 -0.84
CA TYR A 253 22.92 0.22 -1.64
C TYR A 253 21.47 -0.16 -1.29
N ILE A 254 21.16 -1.47 -1.21
CA ILE A 254 19.83 -1.96 -0.86
C ILE A 254 19.40 -1.43 0.51
N ILE A 255 20.28 -1.54 1.52
CA ILE A 255 20.01 -1.06 2.88
C ILE A 255 19.75 0.45 2.87
N LYS A 256 20.67 1.24 2.30
CA LYS A 256 20.55 2.71 2.24
C LYS A 256 19.27 3.15 1.52
N LYS A 257 18.92 2.47 0.42
CA LYS A 257 17.70 2.74 -0.33
C LYS A 257 16.46 2.44 0.52
N ALA A 258 16.46 1.32 1.21
CA ALA A 258 15.35 0.89 2.05
C ALA A 258 15.14 1.82 3.26
N GLU A 259 16.22 2.23 3.93
CA GLU A 259 16.17 3.22 5.01
C GLU A 259 15.62 4.56 4.49
N GLY A 260 16.09 5.03 3.34
CA GLY A 260 15.58 6.25 2.73
C GLY A 260 14.08 6.17 2.39
N LEU A 261 13.62 5.03 1.89
CA LEU A 261 12.19 4.81 1.65
C LEU A 261 11.39 4.78 2.96
N ARG A 262 11.84 4.02 3.97
CA ARG A 262 11.21 3.94 5.29
C ARG A 262 11.08 5.31 5.95
N ASP A 263 12.10 6.14 5.82
CA ASP A 263 12.22 7.43 6.50
C ASP A 263 11.56 8.59 5.72
N GLY A 264 10.61 8.25 4.83
CA GLY A 264 9.75 9.21 4.13
C GLY A 264 9.93 9.26 2.61
N GLY A 265 10.97 8.64 2.05
CA GLY A 265 11.19 8.59 0.61
C GLY A 265 10.04 7.91 -0.16
N TYR A 266 9.28 7.05 0.50
CA TYR A 266 8.09 6.42 -0.08
C TYR A 266 7.05 7.43 -0.59
N LEU A 267 6.95 8.61 0.03
CA LEU A 267 6.01 9.65 -0.40
C LEU A 267 6.29 10.11 -1.83
N VAL A 268 7.55 10.35 -2.15
CA VAL A 268 7.96 10.83 -3.48
C VAL A 268 8.09 9.67 -4.47
N GLU A 269 8.80 8.61 -4.09
CA GLU A 269 9.19 7.57 -5.03
C GLU A 269 8.04 6.60 -5.34
N LEU A 270 7.19 6.29 -4.39
CA LEU A 270 6.12 5.30 -4.54
C LEU A 270 4.75 5.95 -4.74
N LEU A 271 4.45 7.03 -4.00
CA LEU A 271 3.16 7.70 -4.08
C LEU A 271 3.14 8.82 -5.12
N GLY A 272 4.30 9.33 -5.54
CA GLY A 272 4.37 10.44 -6.50
C GLY A 272 4.02 11.80 -5.90
N ALA A 273 4.19 11.98 -4.59
CA ALA A 273 4.00 13.27 -3.93
C ALA A 273 4.90 14.34 -4.57
N GLN A 274 4.37 15.54 -4.73
CA GLN A 274 5.17 16.66 -5.21
C GLN A 274 6.18 17.08 -4.13
N LEU A 275 7.39 17.47 -4.55
CA LEU A 275 8.41 18.03 -3.67
C LEU A 275 7.83 19.25 -2.95
N GLY A 276 7.71 19.18 -1.63
CA GLY A 276 7.12 20.24 -0.79
C GLY A 276 6.18 19.72 0.30
N PHE A 277 5.81 18.45 0.27
CA PHE A 277 5.14 17.83 1.41
C PHE A 277 6.14 17.73 2.57
N ASN A 278 6.00 18.61 3.56
CA ASN A 278 6.88 18.64 4.71
C ASN A 278 6.21 17.90 5.87
N GLN A 279 6.73 16.73 6.23
CA GLN A 279 6.25 15.94 7.38
C GLN A 279 6.27 16.70 8.72
N ARG A 280 7.02 17.84 8.79
CA ARG A 280 7.15 18.66 9.99
C ARG A 280 6.07 19.74 10.10
N SER A 281 5.26 19.94 9.08
CA SER A 281 4.28 21.06 8.99
C SER A 281 2.82 20.59 8.94
N ALA A 282 2.55 19.31 9.12
CA ALA A 282 1.19 18.74 9.11
C ALA A 282 0.63 18.54 10.51
#